data_dfc82e6c96a59ec66da4a1ffb4269903
#
_entry.id   dfc82e6c96a59ec66da4a1ffb4269903
#
_cell.length_a   1.000
_cell.length_b   1.000
_cell.length_c   1.000
_cell.angle_alpha   90.00
_cell.angle_beta   90.00
_cell.angle_gamma   90.00
#
_symmetry.space_group_name_H-M   'P 1'
#
loop_
_entity.id
_entity.type
_entity.pdbx_description
1 polymer ?
#
loop_
_entity_poly.entity_id
_entity_poly.type
_entity_poly.pdbx_seq_one_letter_code
_entity_poly.pdbx_strand_id
1 'polypeptide(L)'
;VIVDPVANPYRPGAGRRPPILAGREPLLAGFEVIQRRAEERGEGERSWVLNGLRGVGKTVLLTELLARASSAGWIAAKAEAGIEPLPLALSRSLVKAMRTATGRHPEGRLKRLLGVFKAFSLRVEPSGGFSLGVDVDPIAGIADSGRFADDLASLFEILGETARDLGTGVLILIDELQEATASELAAINVAIHNLGQADPPLPLSLVGAGLPSLPAQLAEATSYAERLYDYRSVGLLDEWASRDALVLPTRQLDVDWNADALALALETAHGYPYFLQAVGKHVWDHARRSPIDSDDVRLGLVEAQREVDDGLYRSRWERATPAQRDLMRALADLAGDTTASISEIAAAVGKPKTSHISVARNELIKKGLVYAPDRGLLAFTVPGMHDFIARQP
;
A
#
# COMPACT_ATOMS: atom_id res chain seq x y z
N VAL A 1 -3.87 34.58 -15.89
CA VAL A 1 -2.81 33.64 -16.29
C VAL A 1 -3.37 32.68 -17.33
N ILE A 2 -2.60 32.36 -18.36
CA ILE A 2 -2.95 31.32 -19.35
C ILE A 2 -2.54 29.98 -18.76
N VAL A 3 -3.42 28.99 -18.82
CA VAL A 3 -3.12 27.62 -18.40
C VAL A 3 -2.39 26.91 -19.53
N ASP A 4 -1.21 26.37 -19.24
CA ASP A 4 -0.42 25.57 -20.18
C ASP A 4 -0.70 24.09 -19.95
N PRO A 5 -1.26 23.35 -20.91
CA PRO A 5 -1.48 21.91 -20.78
C PRO A 5 -0.20 21.10 -20.51
N VAL A 6 0.96 21.56 -20.99
CA VAL A 6 2.26 20.89 -20.76
C VAL A 6 2.69 20.97 -19.30
N ALA A 7 2.26 22.02 -18.59
CA ALA A 7 2.56 22.22 -17.18
C ALA A 7 1.61 21.50 -16.22
N ASN A 8 0.75 20.59 -16.72
CA ASN A 8 -0.24 19.89 -15.91
C ASN A 8 0.43 19.21 -14.68
N PRO A 9 0.08 19.65 -13.44
CA PRO A 9 0.73 19.15 -12.25
C PRO A 9 0.20 17.77 -11.83
N TYR A 10 -1.01 17.37 -12.24
CA TYR A 10 -1.66 16.15 -11.78
C TYR A 10 -1.14 14.91 -12.51
N ARG A 11 -1.05 13.80 -11.77
CA ARG A 11 -0.44 12.57 -12.26
C ARG A 11 -1.25 11.34 -11.82
N PRO A 12 -2.47 11.13 -12.36
CA PRO A 12 -3.22 9.93 -12.09
C PRO A 12 -2.42 8.70 -12.54
N GLY A 13 -2.56 7.59 -11.80
CA GLY A 13 -1.90 6.33 -12.13
C GLY A 13 -1.51 5.53 -10.89
N ALA A 14 -1.41 4.20 -11.04
CA ALA A 14 -1.06 3.31 -9.95
C ALA A 14 0.34 3.61 -9.41
N GLY A 15 0.44 3.88 -8.11
CA GLY A 15 1.71 4.14 -7.43
C GLY A 15 2.42 5.44 -7.82
N ARG A 16 1.86 6.26 -8.69
CA ARG A 16 2.43 7.55 -9.06
C ARG A 16 2.29 8.54 -7.90
N ARG A 17 3.40 9.18 -7.54
CA ARG A 17 3.40 10.22 -6.50
C ARG A 17 2.65 11.45 -7.01
N PRO A 18 1.58 11.88 -6.31
CA PRO A 18 0.92 13.15 -6.62
C PRO A 18 1.84 14.32 -6.25
N PRO A 19 1.58 15.52 -6.78
CA PRO A 19 2.37 16.72 -6.44
C PRO A 19 2.28 17.05 -4.94
N ILE A 20 1.12 16.81 -4.33
CA ILE A 20 0.86 17.02 -2.90
C ILE A 20 0.31 15.73 -2.29
N LEU A 21 0.88 15.29 -1.16
CA LEU A 21 0.39 14.16 -0.35
C LEU A 21 -0.58 14.65 0.73
N ALA A 22 -1.67 15.28 0.30
CA ALA A 22 -2.66 15.85 1.20
C ALA A 22 -3.31 14.79 2.12
N GLY A 23 -3.56 15.16 3.39
CA GLY A 23 -4.23 14.31 4.39
C GLY A 23 -3.40 13.11 4.86
N ARG A 24 -2.10 13.12 4.62
CA ARG A 24 -1.18 12.06 5.08
C ARG A 24 -0.14 12.58 6.08
N GLU A 25 -0.22 13.85 6.44
CA GLU A 25 0.68 14.55 7.35
C GLU A 25 0.81 13.83 8.71
N PRO A 26 -0.26 13.32 9.35
CA PRO A 26 -0.13 12.61 10.62
C PRO A 26 0.69 11.32 10.51
N LEU A 27 0.56 10.59 9.39
CA LEU A 27 1.34 9.38 9.13
C LEU A 27 2.80 9.71 8.86
N LEU A 28 3.06 10.76 8.11
CA LEU A 28 4.42 11.23 7.81
C LEU A 28 5.13 11.76 9.07
N ALA A 29 4.43 12.53 9.90
CA ALA A 29 4.96 13.01 11.18
C ALA A 29 5.22 11.85 12.16
N GLY A 30 4.31 10.86 12.21
CA GLY A 30 4.54 9.65 13.00
C GLY A 30 5.79 8.87 12.56
N PHE A 31 6.03 8.78 11.26
CA PHE A 31 7.24 8.15 10.74
C PHE A 31 8.52 8.94 11.07
N GLU A 32 8.46 10.26 11.03
CA GLU A 32 9.57 11.12 11.45
C GLU A 32 9.97 10.86 12.92
N VAL A 33 8.99 10.65 13.81
CA VAL A 33 9.28 10.27 15.22
C VAL A 33 10.02 8.93 15.27
N ILE A 34 9.60 7.92 14.46
CA ILE A 34 10.30 6.64 14.37
C ILE A 34 11.75 6.84 13.92
N GLN A 35 11.96 7.66 12.88
CA GLN A 35 13.30 7.95 12.36
C GLN A 35 14.19 8.58 13.43
N ARG A 36 13.70 9.63 14.10
CA ARG A 36 14.46 10.30 15.14
C ARG A 36 14.81 9.39 16.31
N ARG A 37 13.90 8.49 16.74
CA ARG A 37 14.21 7.52 17.79
C ARG A 37 15.30 6.53 17.38
N ALA A 38 15.24 6.02 16.17
CA ALA A 38 16.26 5.13 15.65
C ALA A 38 17.63 5.80 15.60
N GLU A 39 17.71 7.04 15.11
CA GLU A 39 18.94 7.80 14.94
C GLU A 39 19.51 8.33 16.27
N GLU A 40 18.65 8.88 17.14
CA GLU A 40 19.08 9.54 18.38
C GLU A 40 19.30 8.53 19.52
N ARG A 41 18.55 7.39 19.54
CA ARG A 41 18.56 6.42 20.64
C ARG A 41 18.98 5.01 20.24
N GLY A 42 19.03 4.70 18.95
CA GLY A 42 19.25 3.34 18.46
C GLY A 42 18.09 2.40 18.82
N GLU A 43 16.88 2.95 18.98
CA GLU A 43 15.69 2.22 19.42
C GLU A 43 14.64 2.14 18.30
N GLY A 44 14.00 0.97 18.16
CA GLY A 44 12.87 0.76 17.26
C GLY A 44 11.53 1.11 17.89
N GLU A 45 10.55 1.22 17.02
CA GLU A 45 9.14 1.40 17.36
C GLU A 45 8.29 0.24 16.86
N ARG A 46 7.02 0.20 17.31
CA ARG A 46 6.06 -0.80 16.82
C ARG A 46 5.89 -0.71 15.32
N SER A 47 5.95 -1.84 14.65
CA SER A 47 5.69 -1.97 13.20
C SER A 47 4.27 -1.55 12.85
N TRP A 48 4.07 -1.02 11.64
CA TRP A 48 2.77 -0.52 11.18
C TRP A 48 2.08 -1.48 10.21
N VAL A 49 0.76 -1.51 10.27
CA VAL A 49 -0.10 -2.10 9.25
C VAL A 49 -1.02 -1.03 8.69
N LEU A 50 -0.76 -0.62 7.46
CA LEU A 50 -1.58 0.33 6.71
C LEU A 50 -2.70 -0.41 6.00
N ASN A 51 -3.94 -0.22 6.41
CA ASN A 51 -5.08 -0.87 5.80
C ASN A 51 -6.01 0.14 5.11
N GLY A 52 -6.57 -0.22 3.98
CA GLY A 52 -7.47 0.65 3.23
C GLY A 52 -7.84 0.09 1.87
N LEU A 53 -8.86 0.68 1.25
CA LEU A 53 -9.34 0.30 -0.07
C LEU A 53 -8.28 0.50 -1.16
N ARG A 54 -8.52 -0.02 -2.35
CA ARG A 54 -7.64 0.24 -3.49
C ARG A 54 -7.75 1.69 -3.95
N GLY A 55 -6.65 2.28 -4.41
CA GLY A 55 -6.62 3.66 -4.91
C GLY A 55 -6.60 4.77 -3.85
N VAL A 56 -6.63 4.44 -2.54
CA VAL A 56 -6.54 5.44 -1.45
C VAL A 56 -5.11 5.95 -1.19
N GLY A 57 -4.10 5.44 -1.92
CA GLY A 57 -2.73 5.95 -1.87
C GLY A 57 -1.76 5.19 -0.97
N LYS A 58 -2.06 3.94 -0.56
CA LYS A 58 -1.15 3.12 0.28
C LYS A 58 0.23 2.94 -0.35
N THR A 59 0.29 2.49 -1.61
CA THR A 59 1.54 2.30 -2.38
C THR A 59 2.35 3.59 -2.49
N VAL A 60 1.66 4.72 -2.69
CA VAL A 60 2.28 6.06 -2.75
C VAL A 60 2.89 6.42 -1.41
N LEU A 61 2.15 6.18 -0.32
CA LEU A 61 2.66 6.41 1.04
C LEU A 61 3.88 5.54 1.34
N LEU A 62 3.85 4.23 1.04
CA LEU A 62 5.03 3.37 1.19
C LEU A 62 6.22 3.89 0.39
N THR A 63 6.00 4.39 -0.82
CA THR A 63 7.08 4.95 -1.66
C THR A 63 7.65 6.23 -1.06
N GLU A 64 6.81 7.07 -0.44
CA GLU A 64 7.26 8.26 0.30
C GLU A 64 8.08 7.89 1.54
N LEU A 65 7.61 6.90 2.33
CA LEU A 65 8.36 6.41 3.49
C LEU A 65 9.72 5.83 3.07
N LEU A 66 9.76 5.06 1.97
CA LEU A 66 11.01 4.55 1.39
C LEU A 66 11.98 5.68 1.02
N ALA A 67 11.47 6.73 0.36
CA ALA A 67 12.27 7.87 -0.05
C ALA A 67 12.85 8.63 1.15
N ARG A 68 12.05 8.88 2.18
CA ARG A 68 12.47 9.53 3.42
C ARG A 68 13.53 8.72 4.15
N ALA A 69 13.29 7.43 4.38
CA ALA A 69 14.25 6.54 5.02
C ALA A 69 15.57 6.46 4.23
N SER A 70 15.47 6.30 2.90
CA SER A 70 16.65 6.26 2.03
C SER A 70 17.45 7.57 2.06
N SER A 71 16.78 8.71 2.08
CA SER A 71 17.44 10.03 2.17
C SER A 71 18.14 10.25 3.51
N ALA A 72 17.58 9.71 4.58
CA ALA A 72 18.18 9.72 5.93
C ALA A 72 19.33 8.67 6.10
N GLY A 73 19.61 7.88 5.07
CA GLY A 73 20.69 6.87 5.12
C GLY A 73 20.29 5.53 5.70
N TRP A 74 19.00 5.27 5.89
CA TRP A 74 18.51 4.00 6.41
C TRP A 74 18.71 2.85 5.43
N ILE A 75 18.80 1.63 5.96
CA ILE A 75 18.69 0.41 5.17
C ILE A 75 17.21 0.19 4.87
N ALA A 76 16.77 0.61 3.69
CA ALA A 76 15.35 0.62 3.34
C ALA A 76 15.05 -0.28 2.14
N ALA A 77 14.11 -1.21 2.31
CA ALA A 77 13.69 -2.17 1.30
C ALA A 77 12.17 -2.15 1.11
N LYS A 78 11.69 -2.27 -0.14
CA LYS A 78 10.27 -2.39 -0.46
C LYS A 78 10.04 -3.63 -1.32
N ALA A 79 9.20 -4.54 -0.85
CA ALA A 79 8.72 -5.73 -1.56
C ALA A 79 7.21 -5.63 -1.82
N GLU A 80 6.70 -6.44 -2.74
CA GLU A 80 5.28 -6.61 -3.02
C GLU A 80 4.94 -8.09 -2.89
N ALA A 81 3.89 -8.42 -2.15
CA ALA A 81 3.41 -9.78 -1.98
C ALA A 81 2.53 -10.20 -3.17
N GLY A 82 2.41 -11.51 -3.42
CA GLY A 82 1.50 -12.07 -4.43
C GLY A 82 2.03 -12.17 -5.86
N ILE A 83 3.12 -11.48 -6.21
CA ILE A 83 3.76 -11.59 -7.54
C ILE A 83 4.69 -12.82 -7.59
N GLU A 84 5.48 -12.99 -6.56
CA GLU A 84 6.40 -14.10 -6.35
C GLU A 84 6.38 -14.49 -4.86
N PRO A 85 6.95 -15.64 -4.45
CA PRO A 85 7.05 -15.98 -3.04
C PRO A 85 7.70 -14.84 -2.23
N LEU A 86 7.10 -14.46 -1.13
CA LEU A 86 7.54 -13.31 -0.33
C LEU A 86 9.00 -13.38 0.13
N PRO A 87 9.57 -14.58 0.48
CA PRO A 87 11.00 -14.70 0.76
C PRO A 87 11.88 -14.19 -0.37
N LEU A 88 11.50 -14.52 -1.62
CA LEU A 88 12.24 -14.11 -2.82
C LEU A 88 12.11 -12.59 -3.07
N ALA A 89 10.90 -12.05 -2.97
CA ALA A 89 10.65 -10.62 -3.10
C ALA A 89 11.44 -9.79 -2.07
N LEU A 90 11.44 -10.23 -0.80
CA LEU A 90 12.21 -9.62 0.27
C LEU A 90 13.72 -9.71 0.01
N SER A 91 14.21 -10.89 -0.38
CA SER A 91 15.63 -11.08 -0.69
C SER A 91 16.09 -10.12 -1.78
N ARG A 92 15.37 -10.02 -2.90
CA ARG A 92 15.69 -9.09 -4.01
C ARG A 92 15.69 -7.62 -3.58
N SER A 93 14.69 -7.22 -2.79
CA SER A 93 14.61 -5.85 -2.28
C SER A 93 15.76 -5.51 -1.34
N LEU A 94 16.12 -6.44 -0.46
CA LEU A 94 17.23 -6.30 0.48
C LEU A 94 18.58 -6.26 -0.23
N VAL A 95 18.78 -7.00 -1.34
CA VAL A 95 20.00 -6.86 -2.18
C VAL A 95 20.23 -5.41 -2.59
N LYS A 96 19.17 -4.75 -3.07
CA LYS A 96 19.25 -3.34 -3.48
C LYS A 96 19.58 -2.43 -2.29
N ALA A 97 18.92 -2.64 -1.15
CA ALA A 97 19.16 -1.89 0.08
C ALA A 97 20.59 -2.09 0.59
N MET A 98 21.11 -3.33 0.58
CA MET A 98 22.46 -3.65 1.00
C MET A 98 23.53 -2.98 0.10
N ARG A 99 23.34 -3.00 -1.22
CA ARG A 99 24.23 -2.31 -2.15
C ARG A 99 24.29 -0.80 -1.88
N THR A 100 23.16 -0.19 -1.54
CA THR A 100 23.12 1.22 -1.17
C THR A 100 23.85 1.47 0.14
N ALA A 101 23.67 0.58 1.13
CA ALA A 101 24.34 0.67 2.42
C ALA A 101 25.86 0.51 2.30
N THR A 102 26.37 -0.43 1.47
CA THR A 102 27.82 -0.59 1.24
C THR A 102 28.47 0.62 0.60
N GLY A 103 27.74 1.38 -0.22
CA GLY A 103 28.21 2.66 -0.77
C GLY A 103 28.28 3.81 0.25
N ARG A 104 27.66 3.66 1.42
CA ARG A 104 27.55 4.72 2.45
C ARG A 104 28.34 4.41 3.73
N HIS A 105 28.53 3.14 4.07
CA HIS A 105 29.13 2.70 5.32
C HIS A 105 30.39 1.86 5.04
N PRO A 106 31.39 1.87 5.97
CA PRO A 106 32.58 1.04 5.84
C PRO A 106 32.21 -0.45 5.76
N GLU A 107 32.79 -1.17 4.77
CA GLU A 107 32.52 -2.59 4.54
C GLU A 107 32.74 -3.45 5.79
N GLY A 108 33.76 -3.15 6.59
CA GLY A 108 34.06 -3.89 7.81
C GLY A 108 32.90 -3.92 8.82
N ARG A 109 32.11 -2.85 8.90
CA ARG A 109 30.91 -2.81 9.79
C ARG A 109 29.72 -3.58 9.23
N LEU A 110 29.66 -3.76 7.92
CA LEU A 110 28.59 -4.49 7.25
C LEU A 110 28.93 -5.96 7.00
N LYS A 111 30.17 -6.38 7.20
CA LYS A 111 30.67 -7.72 6.81
C LYS A 111 29.81 -8.85 7.40
N ARG A 112 29.48 -8.79 8.69
CA ARG A 112 28.64 -9.81 9.36
C ARG A 112 27.25 -9.85 8.74
N LEU A 113 26.60 -8.70 8.57
CA LEU A 113 25.27 -8.60 7.96
C LEU A 113 25.27 -9.13 6.53
N LEU A 114 26.27 -8.75 5.72
CA LEU A 114 26.38 -9.19 4.33
C LEU A 114 26.57 -10.71 4.24
N GLY A 115 27.35 -11.30 5.14
CA GLY A 115 27.56 -12.75 5.21
C GLY A 115 26.29 -13.52 5.60
N VAL A 116 25.56 -13.04 6.60
CA VAL A 116 24.27 -13.62 7.02
C VAL A 116 23.23 -13.44 5.91
N PHE A 117 23.13 -12.27 5.32
CA PHE A 117 22.22 -12.02 4.21
C PHE A 117 22.56 -12.88 2.97
N LYS A 118 23.84 -13.11 2.68
CA LYS A 118 24.26 -14.01 1.60
C LYS A 118 23.81 -15.46 1.86
N ALA A 119 23.95 -15.96 3.10
CA ALA A 119 23.44 -17.28 3.49
C ALA A 119 21.91 -17.37 3.33
N PHE A 120 21.17 -16.39 3.82
CA PHE A 120 19.72 -16.29 3.63
C PHE A 120 19.32 -16.29 2.16
N SER A 121 19.93 -15.43 1.33
CA SER A 121 19.60 -15.32 -0.08
C SER A 121 19.91 -16.57 -0.88
N LEU A 122 21.00 -17.28 -0.59
CA LEU A 122 21.32 -18.58 -1.19
C LEU A 122 20.32 -19.67 -0.82
N ARG A 123 19.72 -19.58 0.37
CA ARG A 123 18.67 -20.51 0.81
C ARG A 123 17.36 -20.28 0.06
N VAL A 124 17.02 -19.01 -0.17
CA VAL A 124 15.82 -18.60 -0.90
C VAL A 124 15.95 -18.86 -2.40
N GLU A 125 17.13 -18.62 -2.97
CA GLU A 125 17.43 -18.83 -4.40
C GLU A 125 18.78 -19.55 -4.55
N PRO A 126 18.79 -20.89 -4.53
CA PRO A 126 20.03 -21.70 -4.57
C PRO A 126 20.87 -21.51 -5.83
N SER A 127 20.29 -21.02 -6.92
CA SER A 127 21.00 -20.72 -8.17
C SER A 127 22.02 -19.60 -8.07
N GLY A 128 22.07 -18.89 -6.92
CA GLY A 128 23.05 -17.83 -6.68
C GLY A 128 22.81 -16.55 -7.48
N GLY A 129 21.57 -16.30 -7.90
CA GLY A 129 21.18 -15.18 -8.77
C GLY A 129 21.44 -13.77 -8.19
N PHE A 130 21.85 -13.65 -6.92
CA PHE A 130 22.10 -12.36 -6.28
C PHE A 130 23.59 -12.07 -6.13
N SER A 131 24.04 -10.94 -6.65
CA SER A 131 25.36 -10.37 -6.38
C SER A 131 25.20 -9.12 -5.49
N LEU A 132 25.90 -9.09 -4.36
CA LEU A 132 25.95 -7.91 -3.49
C LEU A 132 26.93 -6.83 -3.97
N GLY A 133 27.74 -7.14 -4.97
CA GLY A 133 28.83 -6.26 -5.46
C GLY A 133 30.03 -6.22 -4.53
N VAL A 134 30.03 -7.03 -3.47
CA VAL A 134 31.12 -7.19 -2.49
C VAL A 134 31.40 -8.68 -2.35
N ASP A 135 32.66 -9.06 -2.28
CA ASP A 135 33.05 -10.45 -2.05
C ASP A 135 33.05 -10.76 -0.55
N VAL A 136 32.00 -11.45 -0.10
CA VAL A 136 31.81 -11.85 1.29
C VAL A 136 31.40 -13.32 1.32
N ASP A 137 31.99 -14.12 2.17
CA ASP A 137 31.58 -15.50 2.37
C ASP A 137 30.23 -15.58 3.14
N PRO A 138 29.34 -16.53 2.78
CA PRO A 138 28.12 -16.76 3.54
C PRO A 138 28.46 -17.23 4.97
N ILE A 139 27.79 -16.64 5.96
CA ILE A 139 27.91 -17.08 7.35
C ILE A 139 26.82 -18.11 7.60
N ALA A 140 27.22 -19.38 7.66
CA ALA A 140 26.32 -20.49 7.93
C ALA A 140 25.90 -20.55 9.42
N GLY A 141 24.71 -21.13 9.65
CA GLY A 141 24.15 -21.32 11.00
C GLY A 141 23.31 -20.13 11.52
N ILE A 142 23.17 -19.07 10.70
CA ILE A 142 22.32 -17.92 11.00
C ILE A 142 21.48 -17.61 9.74
N ALA A 143 20.14 -17.57 9.90
CA ALA A 143 19.18 -17.29 8.82
C ALA A 143 19.29 -18.26 7.60
N ASP A 144 19.65 -19.52 7.82
CA ASP A 144 19.82 -20.56 6.79
C ASP A 144 19.24 -21.93 7.21
N SER A 145 18.36 -21.96 8.22
CA SER A 145 17.75 -23.19 8.76
C SER A 145 16.83 -23.88 7.74
N GLY A 146 16.34 -23.14 6.75
CA GLY A 146 15.32 -23.56 5.78
C GLY A 146 13.89 -23.44 6.29
N ARG A 147 13.69 -22.88 7.49
CA ARG A 147 12.40 -22.46 8.01
C ARG A 147 12.30 -20.94 7.90
N PHE A 148 11.48 -20.47 6.98
CA PHE A 148 11.40 -19.04 6.65
C PHE A 148 11.16 -18.15 7.88
N ALA A 149 10.34 -18.58 8.84
CA ALA A 149 10.05 -17.81 10.04
C ALA A 149 11.31 -17.57 10.91
N ASP A 150 12.12 -18.63 11.12
CA ASP A 150 13.33 -18.54 11.93
C ASP A 150 14.42 -17.76 11.19
N ASP A 151 14.54 -18.00 9.90
CA ASP A 151 15.55 -17.35 9.04
C ASP A 151 15.26 -15.85 8.93
N LEU A 152 13.97 -15.47 8.80
CA LEU A 152 13.54 -14.06 8.75
C LEU A 152 13.76 -13.37 10.09
N ALA A 153 13.44 -14.03 11.20
CA ALA A 153 13.65 -13.49 12.54
C ALA A 153 15.14 -13.20 12.80
N SER A 154 16.01 -14.17 12.50
CA SER A 154 17.47 -14.02 12.64
C SER A 154 18.02 -12.91 11.73
N LEU A 155 17.53 -12.81 10.50
CA LEU A 155 17.93 -11.75 9.58
C LEU A 155 17.52 -10.36 10.10
N PHE A 156 16.31 -10.22 10.63
CA PHE A 156 15.82 -8.94 11.18
C PHE A 156 16.61 -8.53 12.42
N GLU A 157 16.98 -9.47 13.27
CA GLU A 157 17.83 -9.22 14.43
C GLU A 157 19.20 -8.66 14.01
N ILE A 158 19.90 -9.34 13.10
CA ILE A 158 21.20 -8.88 12.59
C ILE A 158 21.09 -7.52 11.85
N LEU A 159 20.02 -7.30 11.10
CA LEU A 159 19.75 -6.02 10.47
C LEU A 159 19.62 -4.90 11.51
N GLY A 160 18.83 -5.13 12.56
CA GLY A 160 18.61 -4.16 13.61
C GLY A 160 19.88 -3.90 14.46
N GLU A 161 20.62 -4.94 14.84
CA GLU A 161 21.92 -4.80 15.53
C GLU A 161 22.90 -3.96 14.70
N THR A 162 23.05 -4.30 13.41
CA THR A 162 23.94 -3.57 12.51
C THR A 162 23.52 -2.12 12.35
N ALA A 163 22.22 -1.84 12.21
CA ALA A 163 21.72 -0.48 12.10
C ALA A 163 22.00 0.33 13.37
N ARG A 164 21.83 -0.26 14.55
CA ARG A 164 22.19 0.36 15.83
C ARG A 164 23.68 0.73 15.88
N ASP A 165 24.56 -0.19 15.48
CA ASP A 165 26.02 0.04 15.47
C ASP A 165 26.42 1.13 14.46
N LEU A 166 25.64 1.31 13.41
CA LEU A 166 25.83 2.35 12.40
C LEU A 166 25.19 3.70 12.76
N GLY A 167 24.39 3.75 13.83
CA GLY A 167 23.62 4.95 14.20
C GLY A 167 22.52 5.29 13.18
N THR A 168 21.88 4.28 12.60
CA THR A 168 20.84 4.41 11.59
C THR A 168 19.67 3.47 11.88
N GLY A 169 18.69 3.38 10.97
CA GLY A 169 17.56 2.47 11.09
C GLY A 169 17.39 1.53 9.88
N VAL A 170 16.51 0.56 10.06
CA VAL A 170 16.05 -0.35 9.00
C VAL A 170 14.55 -0.12 8.76
N LEU A 171 14.16 0.00 7.49
CA LEU A 171 12.77 0.05 7.08
C LEU A 171 12.45 -1.06 6.08
N ILE A 172 11.58 -1.97 6.46
CA ILE A 172 11.05 -3.02 5.59
C ILE A 172 9.61 -2.65 5.23
N LEU A 173 9.36 -2.47 3.93
CA LEU A 173 8.06 -2.14 3.40
C LEU A 173 7.51 -3.32 2.60
N ILE A 174 6.27 -3.74 2.87
CA ILE A 174 5.61 -4.82 2.12
C ILE A 174 4.26 -4.32 1.63
N ASP A 175 4.13 -4.18 0.32
CA ASP A 175 2.89 -3.79 -0.34
C ASP A 175 2.01 -5.01 -0.64
N GLU A 176 0.69 -4.81 -0.77
CA GLU A 176 -0.32 -5.86 -1.03
C GLU A 176 -0.18 -7.08 -0.08
N LEU A 177 0.17 -6.84 1.19
CA LEU A 177 0.51 -7.90 2.16
C LEU A 177 -0.62 -8.93 2.36
N GLN A 178 -1.88 -8.59 2.07
CA GLN A 178 -2.99 -9.55 2.10
C GLN A 178 -2.90 -10.65 1.03
N GLU A 179 -2.01 -10.50 0.04
CA GLU A 179 -1.75 -11.53 -0.99
C GLU A 179 -0.71 -12.57 -0.53
N ALA A 180 -0.06 -12.34 0.61
CA ALA A 180 0.87 -13.31 1.20
C ALA A 180 0.11 -14.54 1.71
N THR A 181 0.76 -15.69 1.67
CA THR A 181 0.21 -16.93 2.23
C THR A 181 0.11 -16.87 3.75
N ALA A 182 -0.75 -17.68 4.36
CA ALA A 182 -0.88 -17.76 5.81
C ALA A 182 0.45 -18.10 6.51
N SER A 183 1.28 -18.95 5.89
CA SER A 183 2.61 -19.29 6.40
C SER A 183 3.60 -18.13 6.32
N GLU A 184 3.53 -17.30 5.28
CA GLU A 184 4.35 -16.10 5.15
C GLU A 184 3.92 -15.03 6.15
N LEU A 185 2.61 -14.82 6.34
CA LEU A 185 2.09 -13.92 7.38
C LEU A 185 2.51 -14.37 8.79
N ALA A 186 2.42 -15.67 9.08
CA ALA A 186 2.89 -16.23 10.35
C ALA A 186 4.39 -16.00 10.54
N ALA A 187 5.20 -16.16 9.49
CA ALA A 187 6.65 -15.92 9.55
C ALA A 187 6.97 -14.45 9.86
N ILE A 188 6.26 -13.51 9.23
CA ILE A 188 6.41 -12.07 9.53
C ILE A 188 6.03 -11.80 11.00
N ASN A 189 4.89 -12.34 11.48
CA ASN A 189 4.44 -12.16 12.85
C ASN A 189 5.49 -12.68 13.85
N VAL A 190 6.09 -13.87 13.60
CA VAL A 190 7.17 -14.43 14.43
C VAL A 190 8.39 -13.52 14.43
N ALA A 191 8.83 -13.06 13.25
CA ALA A 191 10.00 -12.19 13.14
C ALA A 191 9.80 -10.86 13.90
N ILE A 192 8.63 -10.23 13.76
CA ILE A 192 8.30 -8.98 14.47
C ILE A 192 8.14 -9.23 15.99
N HIS A 193 7.57 -10.37 16.39
CA HIS A 193 7.48 -10.74 17.80
C HIS A 193 8.85 -10.87 18.44
N ASN A 194 9.77 -11.61 17.83
CA ASN A 194 11.12 -11.80 18.31
C ASN A 194 11.89 -10.47 18.39
N LEU A 195 11.75 -9.63 17.35
CA LEU A 195 12.34 -8.29 17.33
C LEU A 195 11.86 -7.42 18.49
N GLY A 196 10.57 -7.52 18.85
CA GLY A 196 9.97 -6.80 19.98
C GLY A 196 10.40 -7.29 21.36
N GLN A 197 11.09 -8.44 21.46
CA GLN A 197 11.65 -8.97 22.72
C GLN A 197 13.07 -8.45 23.00
N ALA A 198 13.73 -7.80 22.05
CA ALA A 198 15.03 -7.19 22.28
C ALA A 198 14.92 -6.02 23.27
N ASP A 199 15.88 -5.94 24.20
CA ASP A 199 15.98 -4.86 25.19
C ASP A 199 17.39 -4.23 25.13
N PRO A 200 17.50 -2.96 24.73
CA PRO A 200 16.45 -2.09 24.15
C PRO A 200 15.95 -2.55 22.76
N PRO A 201 14.74 -2.13 22.31
CA PRO A 201 14.21 -2.50 21.01
C PRO A 201 15.16 -2.13 19.85
N LEU A 202 15.33 -3.03 18.89
CA LEU A 202 16.22 -2.80 17.75
C LEU A 202 15.62 -1.79 16.76
N PRO A 203 16.42 -0.88 16.14
CA PRO A 203 15.96 0.16 15.24
C PRO A 203 15.56 -0.38 13.85
N LEU A 204 14.62 -1.33 13.85
CA LEU A 204 13.99 -1.89 12.67
C LEU A 204 12.49 -1.72 12.77
N SER A 205 11.89 -1.18 11.70
CA SER A 205 10.44 -1.04 11.56
C SER A 205 9.98 -1.74 10.29
N LEU A 206 8.89 -2.51 10.38
CA LEU A 206 8.18 -3.05 9.24
C LEU A 206 6.89 -2.25 9.03
N VAL A 207 6.60 -1.88 7.78
CA VAL A 207 5.32 -1.28 7.40
C VAL A 207 4.68 -2.14 6.32
N GLY A 208 3.66 -2.91 6.71
CA GLY A 208 2.83 -3.67 5.78
C GLY A 208 1.66 -2.85 5.29
N ALA A 209 1.34 -2.93 3.99
CA ALA A 209 0.14 -2.28 3.44
C ALA A 209 -0.76 -3.31 2.75
N GLY A 210 -2.08 -3.16 2.94
CA GLY A 210 -3.04 -4.08 2.34
C GLY A 210 -4.49 -3.61 2.40
N LEU A 211 -5.40 -4.51 2.04
CA LEU A 211 -6.84 -4.30 2.12
C LEU A 211 -7.32 -4.25 3.58
N PRO A 212 -8.54 -3.74 3.85
CA PRO A 212 -9.10 -3.71 5.20
C PRO A 212 -9.23 -5.08 5.89
N SER A 213 -9.15 -6.18 5.14
CA SER A 213 -9.11 -7.55 5.67
C SER A 213 -7.74 -7.97 6.23
N LEU A 214 -6.68 -7.23 5.97
CA LEU A 214 -5.31 -7.60 6.38
C LEU A 214 -5.15 -7.78 7.90
N PRO A 215 -5.71 -6.91 8.78
CA PRO A 215 -5.62 -7.12 10.23
C PRO A 215 -6.18 -8.47 10.67
N ALA A 216 -7.34 -8.89 10.13
CA ALA A 216 -7.94 -10.17 10.44
C ALA A 216 -7.06 -11.35 9.96
N GLN A 217 -6.50 -11.26 8.75
CA GLN A 217 -5.60 -12.30 8.23
C GLN A 217 -4.33 -12.46 9.05
N LEU A 218 -3.75 -11.35 9.55
CA LEU A 218 -2.61 -11.39 10.47
C LEU A 218 -2.97 -12.03 11.80
N ALA A 219 -4.15 -11.72 12.35
CA ALA A 219 -4.66 -12.32 13.59
C ALA A 219 -4.97 -13.81 13.43
N GLU A 220 -5.49 -14.25 12.27
CA GLU A 220 -5.71 -15.66 11.94
C GLU A 220 -4.39 -16.43 11.82
N ALA A 221 -3.33 -15.79 11.31
CA ALA A 221 -2.03 -16.41 11.16
C ALA A 221 -1.33 -16.69 12.52
N THR A 222 -1.49 -15.79 13.51
CA THR A 222 -0.99 -15.99 14.88
C THR A 222 -1.85 -15.20 15.89
N SER A 223 -2.21 -15.84 17.01
CA SER A 223 -3.13 -15.26 18.01
C SER A 223 -2.65 -13.98 18.72
N TYR A 224 -1.37 -13.65 18.62
CA TYR A 224 -0.78 -12.46 19.25
C TYR A 224 -0.57 -11.29 18.29
N ALA A 225 -0.90 -11.45 17.00
CA ALA A 225 -0.67 -10.44 15.97
C ALA A 225 -1.37 -9.10 16.26
N GLU A 226 -2.54 -9.13 16.91
CA GLU A 226 -3.29 -7.93 17.29
C GLU A 226 -2.46 -6.94 18.15
N ARG A 227 -1.48 -7.42 18.88
CA ARG A 227 -0.62 -6.62 19.77
C ARG A 227 0.74 -6.26 19.18
N LEU A 228 1.11 -6.87 18.04
CA LEU A 228 2.41 -6.65 17.39
C LEU A 228 2.47 -5.33 16.64
N TYR A 229 1.34 -4.92 16.05
CA TYR A 229 1.30 -3.83 15.08
C TYR A 229 0.54 -2.61 15.61
N ASP A 230 0.91 -1.45 15.10
CA ASP A 230 0.10 -0.25 15.13
C ASP A 230 -0.72 -0.21 13.82
N TYR A 231 -2.02 -0.49 13.94
CA TYR A 231 -2.94 -0.54 12.80
C TYR A 231 -3.41 0.85 12.43
N ARG A 232 -3.13 1.28 11.20
CA ARG A 232 -3.42 2.62 10.69
C ARG A 232 -4.28 2.55 9.45
N SER A 233 -5.47 3.15 9.50
CA SER A 233 -6.36 3.23 8.34
C SER A 233 -5.91 4.31 7.38
N VAL A 234 -5.83 3.95 6.10
CA VAL A 234 -5.60 4.87 4.98
C VAL A 234 -6.90 4.93 4.18
N GLY A 235 -7.68 5.96 4.43
CA GLY A 235 -9.02 6.14 3.84
C GLY A 235 -9.05 7.18 2.72
N LEU A 236 -10.28 7.54 2.35
CA LEU A 236 -10.59 8.71 1.53
C LEU A 236 -10.02 9.96 2.19
N LEU A 237 -9.79 10.99 1.40
CA LEU A 237 -9.41 12.30 1.91
C LEU A 237 -10.66 13.00 2.47
N ASP A 238 -10.50 13.69 3.58
CA ASP A 238 -11.51 14.61 4.06
C ASP A 238 -11.65 15.84 3.11
N GLU A 239 -12.59 16.71 3.41
CA GLU A 239 -12.87 17.88 2.58
C GLU A 239 -11.65 18.79 2.43
N TRP A 240 -10.91 19.03 3.54
CA TRP A 240 -9.74 19.91 3.52
C TRP A 240 -8.60 19.29 2.71
N ALA A 241 -8.28 18.05 2.95
CA ALA A 241 -7.25 17.33 2.21
C ALA A 241 -7.60 17.17 0.72
N SER A 242 -8.89 16.95 0.40
CA SER A 242 -9.36 16.90 -0.99
C SER A 242 -9.20 18.24 -1.70
N ARG A 243 -9.53 19.33 -0.99
CA ARG A 243 -9.31 20.70 -1.48
C ARG A 243 -7.83 20.97 -1.74
N ASP A 244 -6.97 20.64 -0.77
CA ASP A 244 -5.53 20.84 -0.90
C ASP A 244 -4.94 20.01 -2.05
N ALA A 245 -5.41 18.78 -2.25
CA ALA A 245 -5.01 17.93 -3.36
C ALA A 245 -5.30 18.53 -4.75
N LEU A 246 -6.38 19.34 -4.87
CA LEU A 246 -6.74 20.04 -6.11
C LEU A 246 -6.12 21.46 -6.20
N VAL A 247 -6.13 22.22 -5.11
CA VAL A 247 -5.80 23.64 -5.16
C VAL A 247 -4.30 23.93 -5.05
N LEU A 248 -3.58 23.21 -4.18
CA LEU A 248 -2.17 23.53 -3.96
C LEU A 248 -1.29 23.30 -5.21
N PRO A 249 -1.50 22.22 -6.00
CA PRO A 249 -0.74 22.02 -7.22
C PRO A 249 -0.91 23.15 -8.25
N THR A 250 -2.13 23.66 -8.41
CA THR A 250 -2.44 24.70 -9.39
C THR A 250 -1.94 26.06 -8.93
N ARG A 251 -2.01 26.35 -7.62
CA ARG A 251 -1.47 27.59 -7.04
C ARG A 251 0.04 27.74 -7.19
N GLN A 252 0.78 26.61 -7.17
CA GLN A 252 2.22 26.63 -7.45
C GLN A 252 2.54 27.10 -8.89
N LEU A 253 1.52 27.13 -9.76
CA LEU A 253 1.60 27.56 -11.15
C LEU A 253 0.77 28.85 -11.40
N ASP A 254 0.42 29.60 -10.35
CA ASP A 254 -0.38 30.82 -10.40
C ASP A 254 -1.78 30.64 -11.01
N VAL A 255 -2.36 29.44 -10.88
CA VAL A 255 -3.72 29.11 -11.34
C VAL A 255 -4.63 28.86 -10.15
N ASP A 256 -5.71 29.64 -10.08
CA ASP A 256 -6.76 29.49 -9.05
C ASP A 256 -8.00 28.77 -9.60
N TRP A 257 -8.89 28.41 -8.68
CA TRP A 257 -10.20 27.83 -8.95
C TRP A 257 -11.31 28.80 -8.54
N ASN A 258 -12.36 28.92 -9.33
CA ASN A 258 -13.61 29.52 -8.86
C ASN A 258 -14.24 28.63 -7.76
N ALA A 259 -14.91 29.23 -6.80
CA ALA A 259 -15.50 28.51 -5.67
C ALA A 259 -16.49 27.43 -6.13
N ASP A 260 -17.39 27.74 -7.07
CA ASP A 260 -18.41 26.80 -7.59
C ASP A 260 -17.77 25.68 -8.43
N ALA A 261 -16.72 25.97 -9.17
CA ALA A 261 -15.94 25.01 -9.93
C ALA A 261 -15.27 23.99 -8.98
N LEU A 262 -14.60 24.50 -7.95
CA LEU A 262 -13.97 23.65 -6.95
C LEU A 262 -14.99 22.79 -6.19
N ALA A 263 -16.13 23.37 -5.78
CA ALA A 263 -17.19 22.63 -5.11
C ALA A 263 -17.71 21.47 -5.97
N LEU A 264 -17.98 21.70 -7.25
CA LEU A 264 -18.39 20.65 -8.20
C LEU A 264 -17.35 19.54 -8.34
N ALA A 265 -16.07 19.88 -8.45
CA ALA A 265 -14.99 18.90 -8.55
C ALA A 265 -14.85 18.05 -7.27
N LEU A 266 -14.94 18.67 -6.10
CA LEU A 266 -14.87 17.99 -4.80
C LEU A 266 -16.07 17.07 -4.57
N GLU A 267 -17.29 17.56 -4.86
CA GLU A 267 -18.52 16.78 -4.74
C GLU A 267 -18.44 15.51 -5.61
N THR A 268 -18.00 15.63 -6.86
CA THR A 268 -17.92 14.47 -7.76
C THR A 268 -16.81 13.48 -7.35
N ALA A 269 -15.70 13.96 -6.82
CA ALA A 269 -14.57 13.09 -6.48
C ALA A 269 -14.75 12.34 -5.15
N HIS A 270 -15.69 12.75 -4.27
CA HIS A 270 -16.00 12.11 -2.99
C HIS A 270 -14.75 11.77 -2.13
N GLY A 271 -13.70 12.60 -2.21
CA GLY A 271 -12.46 12.38 -1.46
C GLY A 271 -11.62 11.20 -1.94
N TYR A 272 -11.94 10.58 -3.08
CA TYR A 272 -11.18 9.44 -3.60
C TYR A 272 -9.88 9.92 -4.26
N PRO A 273 -8.69 9.61 -3.68
CA PRO A 273 -7.42 10.20 -4.13
C PRO A 273 -7.10 9.97 -5.60
N TYR A 274 -7.37 8.76 -6.10
CA TYR A 274 -7.15 8.44 -7.52
C TYR A 274 -8.03 9.29 -8.42
N PHE A 275 -9.32 9.44 -8.07
CA PHE A 275 -10.26 10.22 -8.85
C PHE A 275 -9.97 11.74 -8.78
N LEU A 276 -9.56 12.25 -7.61
CA LEU A 276 -9.10 13.65 -7.49
C LEU A 276 -7.94 13.95 -8.45
N GLN A 277 -6.98 13.06 -8.59
CA GLN A 277 -5.89 13.25 -9.57
C GLN A 277 -6.38 13.19 -11.03
N ALA A 278 -7.33 12.31 -11.34
CA ALA A 278 -7.93 12.25 -12.68
C ALA A 278 -8.75 13.51 -12.97
N VAL A 279 -9.59 13.95 -12.02
CA VAL A 279 -10.35 15.21 -12.13
C VAL A 279 -9.40 16.40 -12.34
N GLY A 280 -8.42 16.56 -11.47
CA GLY A 280 -7.44 17.65 -11.58
C GLY A 280 -6.76 17.67 -12.95
N LYS A 281 -6.31 16.49 -13.44
CA LYS A 281 -5.65 16.36 -14.73
C LYS A 281 -6.55 16.82 -15.88
N HIS A 282 -7.74 16.26 -15.98
CA HIS A 282 -8.62 16.55 -17.12
C HIS A 282 -9.21 17.95 -17.06
N VAL A 283 -9.51 18.47 -15.87
CA VAL A 283 -9.92 19.86 -15.70
C VAL A 283 -8.80 20.82 -16.14
N TRP A 284 -7.55 20.56 -15.75
CA TRP A 284 -6.41 21.35 -16.20
C TRP A 284 -6.25 21.34 -17.72
N ASP A 285 -6.42 20.18 -18.35
CA ASP A 285 -6.27 20.02 -19.80
C ASP A 285 -7.35 20.79 -20.59
N HIS A 286 -8.54 21.05 -19.99
CA HIS A 286 -9.61 21.85 -20.58
C HIS A 286 -9.51 23.34 -20.25
N ALA A 287 -8.98 23.68 -19.07
CA ALA A 287 -8.84 25.06 -18.62
C ALA A 287 -7.90 25.86 -19.53
N ARG A 288 -8.35 27.03 -19.98
CA ARG A 288 -7.55 27.92 -20.82
C ARG A 288 -6.96 29.11 -20.10
N ARG A 289 -7.55 29.50 -18.99
CA ARG A 289 -7.15 30.64 -18.19
C ARG A 289 -7.50 30.46 -16.70
N SER A 290 -6.77 31.16 -15.84
CA SER A 290 -7.11 31.31 -14.41
C SER A 290 -8.14 32.44 -14.24
N PRO A 291 -9.11 32.28 -13.33
CA PRO A 291 -9.38 31.08 -12.56
C PRO A 291 -10.08 29.97 -13.39
N ILE A 292 -9.89 28.70 -13.03
CA ILE A 292 -10.63 27.55 -13.55
C ILE A 292 -12.12 27.72 -13.23
N ASP A 293 -12.99 27.56 -14.21
CA ASP A 293 -14.43 27.77 -14.06
C ASP A 293 -15.23 26.45 -14.11
N SER A 294 -16.54 26.54 -13.86
CA SER A 294 -17.43 25.37 -13.81
C SER A 294 -17.61 24.67 -15.16
N ASP A 295 -17.41 25.36 -16.28
CA ASP A 295 -17.50 24.74 -17.60
C ASP A 295 -16.25 23.90 -17.89
N ASP A 296 -15.07 24.39 -17.53
CA ASP A 296 -13.83 23.62 -17.56
C ASP A 296 -13.97 22.33 -16.74
N VAL A 297 -14.57 22.43 -15.53
CA VAL A 297 -14.80 21.27 -14.66
C VAL A 297 -15.78 20.28 -15.27
N ARG A 298 -16.91 20.74 -15.82
CA ARG A 298 -17.88 19.83 -16.46
C ARG A 298 -17.28 19.03 -17.60
N LEU A 299 -16.46 19.68 -18.43
CA LEU A 299 -15.74 19.01 -19.51
C LEU A 299 -14.72 18.00 -18.99
N GLY A 300 -13.90 18.42 -18.04
CA GLY A 300 -12.88 17.55 -17.43
C GLY A 300 -13.47 16.36 -16.70
N LEU A 301 -14.62 16.51 -16.02
CA LEU A 301 -15.27 15.41 -15.31
C LEU A 301 -15.72 14.26 -16.24
N VAL A 302 -16.16 14.56 -17.46
CA VAL A 302 -16.55 13.54 -18.45
C VAL A 302 -15.34 12.65 -18.79
N GLU A 303 -14.18 13.26 -19.00
CA GLU A 303 -12.97 12.53 -19.33
C GLU A 303 -12.37 11.82 -18.11
N ALA A 304 -12.38 12.46 -16.95
CA ALA A 304 -11.94 11.85 -15.69
C ALA A 304 -12.76 10.60 -15.38
N GLN A 305 -14.08 10.65 -15.54
CA GLN A 305 -14.95 9.48 -15.32
C GLN A 305 -14.62 8.35 -16.32
N ARG A 306 -14.37 8.66 -17.59
CA ARG A 306 -13.97 7.66 -18.58
C ARG A 306 -12.63 7.02 -18.21
N GLU A 307 -11.63 7.83 -17.80
CA GLU A 307 -10.32 7.31 -17.40
C GLU A 307 -10.46 6.34 -16.22
N VAL A 308 -11.28 6.66 -15.22
CA VAL A 308 -11.54 5.80 -14.06
C VAL A 308 -12.34 4.56 -14.45
N ASP A 309 -13.38 4.72 -15.27
CA ASP A 309 -14.19 3.59 -15.75
C ASP A 309 -13.33 2.60 -16.54
N ASP A 310 -12.52 3.05 -17.47
CA ASP A 310 -11.69 2.19 -18.33
C ASP A 310 -10.48 1.63 -17.58
N GLY A 311 -9.80 2.45 -16.78
CA GLY A 311 -8.58 2.07 -16.09
C GLY A 311 -8.79 1.26 -14.80
N LEU A 312 -9.92 1.46 -14.13
CA LEU A 312 -10.12 0.89 -12.79
C LEU A 312 -11.30 -0.09 -12.71
N TYR A 313 -12.47 0.26 -13.27
CA TYR A 313 -13.69 -0.53 -13.08
C TYR A 313 -13.92 -1.58 -14.18
N ARG A 314 -13.78 -1.21 -15.45
CA ARG A 314 -14.10 -2.08 -16.61
C ARG A 314 -13.33 -3.40 -16.56
N SER A 315 -12.01 -3.36 -16.37
CA SER A 315 -11.18 -4.55 -16.31
C SER A 315 -11.58 -5.50 -15.16
N ARG A 316 -12.07 -4.94 -14.06
CA ARG A 316 -12.57 -5.73 -12.91
C ARG A 316 -13.90 -6.38 -13.23
N TRP A 317 -14.81 -5.63 -13.82
CA TRP A 317 -16.11 -6.13 -14.26
C TRP A 317 -16.00 -7.24 -15.31
N GLU A 318 -15.11 -7.07 -16.29
CA GLU A 318 -14.90 -8.04 -17.36
C GLU A 318 -14.30 -9.36 -16.89
N ARG A 319 -13.48 -9.34 -15.85
CA ARG A 319 -12.92 -10.57 -15.21
C ARG A 319 -13.96 -11.37 -14.42
N ALA A 320 -15.11 -10.78 -14.11
CA ALA A 320 -16.17 -11.45 -13.38
C ALA A 320 -17.02 -12.31 -14.35
N THR A 321 -17.31 -13.55 -13.94
CA THR A 321 -18.25 -14.42 -14.67
C THR A 321 -19.69 -13.89 -14.51
N PRO A 322 -20.66 -14.33 -15.35
CA PRO A 322 -22.06 -13.90 -15.21
C PRO A 322 -22.60 -14.06 -13.78
N ALA A 323 -22.42 -15.24 -13.17
CA ALA A 323 -22.87 -15.47 -11.78
C ALA A 323 -22.16 -14.56 -10.76
N GLN A 324 -20.90 -14.19 -11.01
CA GLN A 324 -20.16 -13.23 -10.17
C GLN A 324 -20.67 -11.81 -10.37
N ARG A 325 -21.02 -11.42 -11.61
CA ARG A 325 -21.63 -10.12 -11.90
C ARG A 325 -23.00 -9.98 -11.25
N ASP A 326 -23.81 -11.04 -11.18
CA ASP A 326 -25.08 -11.02 -10.47
C ASP A 326 -24.87 -10.75 -8.98
N LEU A 327 -23.86 -11.35 -8.34
CA LEU A 327 -23.47 -11.04 -6.96
C LEU A 327 -23.00 -9.60 -6.79
N MET A 328 -22.19 -9.09 -7.74
CA MET A 328 -21.71 -7.72 -7.72
C MET A 328 -22.85 -6.71 -7.92
N ARG A 329 -23.84 -6.99 -8.78
CA ARG A 329 -25.05 -6.16 -8.90
C ARG A 329 -25.83 -6.13 -7.60
N ALA A 330 -26.13 -7.31 -7.02
CA ALA A 330 -26.81 -7.38 -5.74
C ALA A 330 -26.07 -6.63 -4.62
N LEU A 331 -24.75 -6.73 -4.57
CA LEU A 331 -23.94 -5.97 -3.62
C LEU A 331 -24.03 -4.46 -3.89
N ALA A 332 -23.97 -4.02 -5.15
CA ALA A 332 -24.09 -2.62 -5.53
C ALA A 332 -25.44 -2.02 -5.11
N ASP A 333 -26.52 -2.73 -5.39
CA ASP A 333 -27.89 -2.29 -5.06
C ASP A 333 -28.14 -2.23 -3.55
N LEU A 334 -27.57 -3.16 -2.77
CA LEU A 334 -27.78 -3.25 -1.33
C LEU A 334 -26.88 -2.32 -0.50
N ALA A 335 -25.65 -2.11 -0.97
CA ALA A 335 -24.60 -1.51 -0.12
C ALA A 335 -23.95 -0.25 -0.68
N GLY A 336 -23.99 -0.03 -2.00
CA GLY A 336 -23.21 1.06 -2.59
C GLY A 336 -21.71 0.90 -2.24
N ASP A 337 -21.12 1.90 -1.63
CA ASP A 337 -19.74 1.90 -1.12
C ASP A 337 -19.59 1.37 0.32
N THR A 338 -20.69 0.89 0.91
CA THR A 338 -20.68 0.32 2.27
C THR A 338 -20.60 -1.21 2.24
N THR A 339 -21.23 -1.88 3.20
CA THR A 339 -21.22 -3.34 3.34
C THR A 339 -22.63 -3.92 3.26
N ALA A 340 -22.77 -5.09 2.65
CA ALA A 340 -24.00 -5.88 2.75
C ALA A 340 -23.73 -7.24 3.37
N SER A 341 -24.74 -7.83 4.03
CA SER A 341 -24.63 -9.18 4.55
C SER A 341 -24.69 -10.22 3.41
N ILE A 342 -23.92 -11.30 3.57
CA ILE A 342 -23.91 -12.40 2.60
C ILE A 342 -25.31 -13.02 2.44
N SER A 343 -26.14 -12.98 3.48
CA SER A 343 -27.53 -13.48 3.46
C SER A 343 -28.44 -12.59 2.60
N GLU A 344 -28.32 -11.27 2.70
CA GLU A 344 -29.10 -10.33 1.86
C GLU A 344 -28.68 -10.47 0.38
N ILE A 345 -27.38 -10.55 0.12
CA ILE A 345 -26.86 -10.76 -1.25
C ILE A 345 -27.40 -12.09 -1.82
N ALA A 346 -27.37 -13.18 -1.04
CA ALA A 346 -27.90 -14.47 -1.48
C ALA A 346 -29.40 -14.40 -1.81
N ALA A 347 -30.18 -13.72 -0.96
CA ALA A 347 -31.60 -13.52 -1.19
C ALA A 347 -31.86 -12.68 -2.45
N ALA A 348 -31.11 -11.59 -2.67
CA ALA A 348 -31.24 -10.72 -3.83
C ALA A 348 -30.98 -11.46 -5.16
N VAL A 349 -30.04 -12.42 -5.19
CA VAL A 349 -29.81 -13.25 -6.38
C VAL A 349 -30.69 -14.52 -6.43
N GLY A 350 -31.73 -14.59 -5.62
CA GLY A 350 -32.71 -15.70 -5.62
C GLY A 350 -32.16 -17.02 -5.09
N LYS A 351 -31.16 -17.00 -4.21
CA LYS A 351 -30.56 -18.19 -3.61
C LYS A 351 -31.01 -18.35 -2.15
N PRO A 352 -31.62 -19.49 -1.78
CA PRO A 352 -32.20 -19.67 -0.43
C PRO A 352 -31.15 -19.85 0.68
N LYS A 353 -29.90 -20.12 0.34
CA LYS A 353 -28.81 -20.36 1.29
C LYS A 353 -27.51 -19.68 0.83
N THR A 354 -26.77 -19.13 1.77
CA THR A 354 -25.45 -18.50 1.54
C THR A 354 -24.42 -19.47 0.96
N SER A 355 -24.54 -20.79 1.23
CA SER A 355 -23.70 -21.82 0.65
C SER A 355 -23.79 -21.89 -0.89
N HIS A 356 -24.92 -21.50 -1.47
CA HIS A 356 -25.11 -21.53 -2.93
C HIS A 356 -24.32 -20.45 -3.68
N ILE A 357 -23.90 -19.39 -2.98
CA ILE A 357 -23.07 -18.32 -3.56
C ILE A 357 -21.61 -18.37 -3.08
N SER A 358 -21.25 -19.33 -2.22
CA SER A 358 -19.93 -19.36 -1.56
C SER A 358 -18.77 -19.48 -2.55
N VAL A 359 -18.92 -20.29 -3.61
CA VAL A 359 -17.88 -20.45 -4.63
C VAL A 359 -17.67 -19.15 -5.40
N ALA A 360 -18.74 -18.55 -5.92
CA ALA A 360 -18.66 -17.31 -6.67
C ALA A 360 -18.12 -16.15 -5.80
N ARG A 361 -18.57 -16.06 -4.54
CA ARG A 361 -18.05 -15.10 -3.56
C ARG A 361 -16.55 -15.27 -3.30
N ASN A 362 -16.11 -16.51 -3.02
CA ASN A 362 -14.70 -16.78 -2.74
C ASN A 362 -13.81 -16.47 -3.93
N GLU A 363 -14.26 -16.73 -5.15
CA GLU A 363 -13.55 -16.36 -6.37
C GLU A 363 -13.52 -14.84 -6.59
N LEU A 364 -14.58 -14.09 -6.23
CA LEU A 364 -14.58 -12.62 -6.25
C LEU A 364 -13.55 -12.06 -5.25
N ILE A 365 -13.44 -12.65 -4.07
CA ILE A 365 -12.44 -12.27 -3.06
C ILE A 365 -11.03 -12.56 -3.60
N LYS A 366 -10.77 -13.76 -4.12
CA LYS A 366 -9.48 -14.13 -4.74
C LYS A 366 -9.09 -13.20 -5.89
N LYS A 367 -10.05 -12.76 -6.70
CA LYS A 367 -9.82 -11.77 -7.77
C LYS A 367 -9.58 -10.35 -7.25
N GLY A 368 -9.70 -10.13 -5.94
CA GLY A 368 -9.57 -8.81 -5.33
C GLY A 368 -10.64 -7.81 -5.78
N LEU A 369 -11.83 -8.30 -6.14
CA LEU A 369 -12.97 -7.46 -6.57
C LEU A 369 -13.83 -7.02 -5.39
N VAL A 370 -13.98 -7.92 -4.42
CA VAL A 370 -14.66 -7.70 -3.16
C VAL A 370 -13.78 -8.19 -2.00
N TYR A 371 -14.09 -7.77 -0.79
CA TYR A 371 -13.44 -8.28 0.44
C TYR A 371 -14.47 -8.46 1.54
N ALA A 372 -14.15 -9.25 2.55
CA ALA A 372 -14.94 -9.42 3.75
C ALA A 372 -14.39 -8.50 4.85
N PRO A 373 -15.03 -7.37 5.16
CA PRO A 373 -14.56 -6.47 6.22
C PRO A 373 -14.78 -7.09 7.60
N ASP A 374 -15.79 -7.95 7.74
CA ASP A 374 -16.12 -8.70 8.95
C ASP A 374 -16.83 -10.01 8.55
N ARG A 375 -17.02 -10.88 9.55
CA ARG A 375 -17.70 -12.18 9.36
C ARG A 375 -19.13 -11.98 8.85
N GLY A 376 -19.42 -12.56 7.70
CA GLY A 376 -20.76 -12.50 7.11
C GLY A 376 -21.06 -11.23 6.31
N LEU A 377 -20.10 -10.31 6.17
CA LEU A 377 -20.21 -9.10 5.38
C LEU A 377 -19.38 -9.16 4.10
N LEU A 378 -19.77 -8.37 3.11
CA LEU A 378 -19.06 -8.20 1.84
C LEU A 378 -19.07 -6.72 1.43
N ALA A 379 -17.98 -6.27 0.82
CA ALA A 379 -17.85 -4.91 0.28
C ALA A 379 -16.96 -4.90 -0.96
N PHE A 380 -17.05 -3.84 -1.77
CA PHE A 380 -16.15 -3.61 -2.90
C PHE A 380 -14.76 -3.16 -2.42
N THR A 381 -13.72 -3.60 -3.12
CA THR A 381 -12.34 -3.18 -2.85
C THR A 381 -12.01 -1.80 -3.41
N VAL A 382 -12.87 -1.25 -4.26
CA VAL A 382 -12.69 0.02 -4.96
C VAL A 382 -13.92 0.89 -4.74
N PRO A 383 -13.77 2.12 -4.23
CA PRO A 383 -14.86 3.09 -4.12
C PRO A 383 -15.49 3.40 -5.49
N GLY A 384 -16.81 3.67 -5.53
CA GLY A 384 -17.54 4.03 -6.75
C GLY A 384 -17.81 2.88 -7.73
N MET A 385 -17.42 1.64 -7.39
CA MET A 385 -17.69 0.48 -8.24
C MET A 385 -19.19 0.25 -8.45
N HIS A 386 -20.02 0.56 -7.44
CA HIS A 386 -21.48 0.43 -7.52
C HIS A 386 -22.09 1.34 -8.59
N ASP A 387 -21.64 2.60 -8.70
CA ASP A 387 -22.09 3.54 -9.72
C ASP A 387 -21.72 3.07 -11.12
N PHE A 388 -20.49 2.53 -11.28
CA PHE A 388 -20.09 1.94 -12.55
C PHE A 388 -20.99 0.75 -12.91
N ILE A 389 -21.29 -0.15 -11.96
CA ILE A 389 -22.16 -1.31 -12.19
C ILE A 389 -23.57 -0.91 -12.56
N ALA A 390 -24.14 0.14 -11.92
CA ALA A 390 -25.45 0.66 -12.23
C ALA A 390 -25.59 1.17 -13.69
N ARG A 391 -24.48 1.57 -14.32
CA ARG A 391 -24.44 2.00 -15.71
C ARG A 391 -24.20 0.84 -16.71
N GLN A 392 -23.97 -0.39 -16.22
CA GLN A 392 -23.76 -1.56 -17.10
C GLN A 392 -25.09 -2.22 -17.47
N PRO A 393 -25.24 -2.73 -18.72
CA PRO A 393 -26.43 -3.41 -19.20
C PRO A 393 -26.73 -4.73 -18.47
#